data_890983157d39d5bbc543beaf93a900c0
#
_entry.id   890983157d39d5bbc543beaf93a900c0
#
_cell.length_a   1.000
_cell.length_b   1.000
_cell.length_c   1.000
_cell.angle_alpha   90.00
_cell.angle_beta   90.00
_cell.angle_gamma   90.00
#
_symmetry.space_group_name_H-M   'P 1'
#
loop_
_entity.id
_entity.type
_entity.pdbx_description
1 polymer ?
#
loop_
_entity_poly.entity_id
_entity_poly.type
_entity_poly.pdbx_seq_one_letter_code
_entity_poly.pdbx_strand_id
1 'polypeptide(L)'
;SYWECVTDISQTVTVKGGQTAEVTFKNVLRPADILVYKVDVLGAPLAEAEFLLEWSVDGKTWQPVSHTDSQYVLEGTCTSPGLTNGRLISGEDGIVEFTGLHPERLYRLTETAAPEGYQLLADTAYEGGLPADKELTIQLTVVNVPTFELPKTGSKSLMLMPVALALAAAMCGAILYVSKRKEQ
;
A
#
# COMPACT_ATOMS: atom_id res chain seq x y z
N SER A 1 -6.41 -19.50 -4.17
CA SER A 1 -5.14 -20.08 -4.64
C SER A 1 -4.35 -19.05 -5.42
N TYR A 2 -3.08 -18.90 -5.13
CA TYR A 2 -2.14 -18.06 -5.87
C TYR A 2 -1.76 -18.62 -7.25
N TRP A 3 -2.13 -19.88 -7.52
CA TRP A 3 -1.78 -20.56 -8.75
C TRP A 3 -2.99 -20.71 -9.65
N GLU A 4 -2.79 -20.46 -10.94
CA GLU A 4 -3.75 -20.64 -12.01
C GLU A 4 -3.25 -21.67 -13.02
N CYS A 5 -4.10 -22.62 -13.41
CA CYS A 5 -3.80 -23.56 -14.47
C CYS A 5 -4.02 -22.90 -15.84
N VAL A 6 -2.95 -22.82 -16.63
CA VAL A 6 -3.00 -22.19 -17.99
C VAL A 6 -3.13 -23.21 -19.12
N THR A 7 -3.26 -24.49 -18.78
CA THR A 7 -3.63 -25.54 -19.74
C THR A 7 -5.08 -25.95 -19.52
N ASP A 8 -5.65 -26.67 -20.50
CA ASP A 8 -6.99 -27.25 -20.32
C ASP A 8 -7.02 -28.09 -19.04
N ILE A 9 -7.97 -27.80 -18.16
CA ILE A 9 -8.15 -28.49 -16.87
C ILE A 9 -8.54 -29.96 -17.01
N SER A 10 -8.92 -30.40 -18.23
CA SER A 10 -9.24 -31.76 -18.57
C SER A 10 -8.54 -32.12 -19.86
N GLN A 11 -7.71 -33.17 -19.82
CA GLN A 11 -7.01 -33.68 -21.00
C GLN A 11 -7.34 -35.19 -21.17
N THR A 12 -7.63 -35.58 -22.40
CA THR A 12 -7.92 -36.98 -22.74
C THR A 12 -6.72 -37.58 -23.46
N VAL A 13 -6.21 -38.69 -22.94
CA VAL A 13 -5.12 -39.44 -23.56
C VAL A 13 -5.57 -40.86 -23.86
N THR A 14 -5.12 -41.38 -24.98
CA THR A 14 -5.33 -42.81 -25.35
C THR A 14 -4.10 -43.64 -24.97
N VAL A 15 -4.28 -44.54 -24.03
CA VAL A 15 -3.21 -45.46 -23.64
C VAL A 15 -3.26 -46.71 -24.48
N LYS A 16 -2.14 -47.03 -25.14
CA LYS A 16 -1.97 -48.29 -25.90
C LYS A 16 -1.21 -49.28 -25.05
N GLY A 17 -1.54 -50.57 -25.16
CA GLY A 17 -0.90 -51.61 -24.40
C GLY A 17 0.64 -51.59 -24.55
N GLY A 18 1.36 -51.65 -23.41
CA GLY A 18 2.82 -51.59 -23.35
C GLY A 18 3.42 -50.18 -23.56
N GLN A 19 2.63 -49.14 -23.61
CA GLN A 19 3.13 -47.74 -23.73
C GLN A 19 2.69 -46.88 -22.54
N THR A 20 3.50 -45.90 -22.20
CA THR A 20 3.17 -44.86 -21.22
C THR A 20 2.56 -43.64 -21.96
N ALA A 21 1.47 -43.11 -21.46
CA ALA A 21 0.94 -41.84 -21.90
C ALA A 21 1.21 -40.76 -20.82
N GLU A 22 1.68 -39.62 -21.27
CA GLU A 22 2.01 -38.50 -20.37
C GLU A 22 1.02 -37.34 -20.58
N VAL A 23 0.65 -36.69 -19.47
CA VAL A 23 -0.18 -35.48 -19.47
C VAL A 23 0.56 -34.42 -18.67
N THR A 24 0.66 -33.24 -19.24
CA THR A 24 1.32 -32.10 -18.58
C THR A 24 0.30 -31.01 -18.29
N PHE A 25 0.20 -30.60 -17.02
CA PHE A 25 -0.53 -29.41 -16.60
C PHE A 25 0.48 -28.32 -16.26
N LYS A 26 0.25 -27.11 -16.80
CA LYS A 26 1.06 -25.93 -16.49
C LYS A 26 0.29 -25.01 -15.58
N ASN A 27 0.88 -24.65 -14.47
CA ASN A 27 0.38 -23.63 -13.57
C ASN A 27 1.28 -22.40 -13.63
N VAL A 28 0.68 -21.21 -13.56
CA VAL A 28 1.38 -19.93 -13.38
C VAL A 28 1.01 -19.34 -12.05
N LEU A 29 1.95 -18.64 -11.43
CA LEU A 29 1.71 -17.87 -10.24
C LEU A 29 0.97 -16.58 -10.63
N ARG A 30 -0.17 -16.30 -10.00
CA ARG A 30 -0.92 -15.08 -10.21
C ARG A 30 -0.22 -13.93 -9.49
N PRO A 31 0.01 -12.79 -10.13
CA PRO A 31 0.55 -11.61 -9.46
C PRO A 31 -0.43 -11.07 -8.42
N ALA A 32 0.10 -10.38 -7.45
CA ALA A 32 -0.66 -9.64 -6.46
C ALA A 32 -0.25 -8.16 -6.48
N ASP A 33 -1.12 -7.29 -5.97
CA ASP A 33 -0.94 -5.85 -6.02
C ASP A 33 -1.19 -5.20 -4.65
N ILE A 34 -0.55 -4.06 -4.41
CA ILE A 34 -0.83 -3.17 -3.28
C ILE A 34 -1.22 -1.81 -3.85
N LEU A 35 -2.46 -1.39 -3.60
CA LEU A 35 -3.01 -0.11 -4.00
C LEU A 35 -3.11 0.82 -2.78
N VAL A 36 -2.46 1.96 -2.83
CA VAL A 36 -2.43 2.96 -1.76
C VAL A 36 -3.22 4.19 -2.19
N TYR A 37 -4.17 4.59 -1.36
CA TYR A 37 -4.87 5.87 -1.45
C TYR A 37 -4.27 6.81 -0.41
N LYS A 38 -3.49 7.77 -0.89
CA LYS A 38 -2.89 8.81 -0.06
C LYS A 38 -3.81 10.00 0.05
N VAL A 39 -4.28 10.28 1.28
CA VAL A 39 -5.28 11.34 1.53
C VAL A 39 -4.93 12.16 2.76
N ASP A 40 -5.57 13.33 2.89
CA ASP A 40 -5.58 14.13 4.11
C ASP A 40 -6.67 13.67 5.08
N VAL A 41 -6.79 14.36 6.23
CA VAL A 41 -7.81 14.09 7.26
C VAL A 41 -9.25 14.32 6.79
N LEU A 42 -9.47 14.99 5.66
CA LEU A 42 -10.77 15.24 5.07
C LEU A 42 -11.07 14.27 3.91
N GLY A 43 -10.12 13.42 3.56
CA GLY A 43 -10.22 12.46 2.47
C GLY A 43 -9.83 13.04 1.11
N ALA A 44 -9.24 14.25 1.05
CA ALA A 44 -8.74 14.81 -0.19
C ALA A 44 -7.43 14.10 -0.60
N PRO A 45 -7.23 13.79 -1.91
CA PRO A 45 -6.03 13.11 -2.37
C PRO A 45 -4.79 14.00 -2.18
N LEU A 46 -3.66 13.37 -1.86
CA LEU A 46 -2.37 14.03 -1.66
C LEU A 46 -1.32 13.48 -2.62
N ALA A 47 -0.79 14.35 -3.48
CA ALA A 47 0.36 14.09 -4.33
C ALA A 47 1.67 14.16 -3.55
N GLU A 48 2.77 13.69 -4.15
CA GLU A 48 4.15 13.85 -3.69
C GLU A 48 4.49 13.14 -2.36
N ALA A 49 3.67 12.23 -1.89
CA ALA A 49 4.07 11.30 -0.83
C ALA A 49 4.95 10.18 -1.41
N GLU A 50 6.13 9.94 -0.83
CA GLU A 50 7.01 8.85 -1.23
C GLU A 50 6.79 7.62 -0.35
N PHE A 51 6.61 6.46 -0.99
CA PHE A 51 6.47 5.16 -0.32
C PHE A 51 7.59 4.22 -0.72
N LEU A 52 8.21 3.57 0.27
CA LEU A 52 9.13 2.46 0.11
C LEU A 52 8.39 1.15 0.33
N LEU A 53 8.46 0.25 -0.65
CA LEU A 53 8.01 -1.14 -0.51
C LEU A 53 9.22 -2.06 -0.38
N GLU A 54 9.24 -2.85 0.68
CA GLU A 54 10.22 -3.89 0.93
C GLU A 54 9.52 -5.24 0.98
N TRP A 55 10.25 -6.30 0.68
CA TRP A 55 9.78 -7.68 0.75
C TRP A 55 10.67 -8.54 1.65
N SER A 56 10.11 -9.64 2.14
CA SER A 56 10.80 -10.61 2.99
C SER A 56 10.23 -12.01 2.81
N VAL A 57 11.07 -13.02 3.03
CA VAL A 57 10.67 -14.43 3.12
C VAL A 57 10.30 -14.82 4.56
N ASP A 58 11.03 -14.26 5.53
CA ASP A 58 11.02 -14.69 6.93
C ASP A 58 10.47 -13.64 7.91
N GLY A 59 10.13 -12.44 7.42
CA GLY A 59 9.68 -11.30 8.22
C GLY A 59 10.77 -10.67 9.07
N LYS A 60 12.03 -11.04 8.88
CA LYS A 60 13.17 -10.52 9.65
C LYS A 60 14.15 -9.74 8.80
N THR A 61 14.42 -10.25 7.59
CA THR A 61 15.32 -9.61 6.63
C THR A 61 14.49 -8.97 5.53
N TRP A 62 14.56 -7.65 5.42
CA TRP A 62 13.79 -6.85 4.47
C TRP A 62 14.70 -6.28 3.39
N GLN A 63 14.23 -6.31 2.15
CA GLN A 63 14.93 -5.77 0.98
C GLN A 63 13.95 -4.97 0.13
N PRO A 64 14.37 -3.82 -0.45
CA PRO A 64 13.54 -3.08 -1.39
C PRO A 64 13.16 -3.94 -2.59
N VAL A 65 11.92 -3.81 -3.07
CA VAL A 65 11.52 -4.42 -4.35
C VAL A 65 12.25 -3.74 -5.50
N SER A 66 12.51 -4.48 -6.57
CA SER A 66 13.14 -3.98 -7.79
C SER A 66 12.18 -3.99 -8.97
N HIS A 67 12.38 -3.10 -9.95
CA HIS A 67 11.54 -3.09 -11.16
C HIS A 67 11.89 -4.26 -12.08
N THR A 68 10.86 -4.81 -12.72
CA THR A 68 11.01 -5.83 -13.78
C THR A 68 9.94 -5.64 -14.86
N ASP A 69 10.33 -5.86 -16.12
CA ASP A 69 9.41 -5.98 -17.27
C ASP A 69 9.00 -7.44 -17.55
N SER A 70 9.33 -8.35 -16.64
CA SER A 70 8.99 -9.76 -16.81
C SER A 70 7.48 -9.97 -16.77
N GLN A 71 6.96 -10.77 -17.70
CA GLN A 71 5.58 -11.26 -17.65
C GLN A 71 5.35 -12.32 -16.55
N TYR A 72 6.43 -12.83 -15.95
CA TYR A 72 6.37 -13.80 -14.86
C TYR A 72 6.57 -13.11 -13.53
N VAL A 73 5.86 -13.59 -12.52
CA VAL A 73 6.00 -13.14 -11.13
C VAL A 73 7.34 -13.65 -10.59
N LEU A 74 8.22 -12.72 -10.21
CA LEU A 74 9.54 -13.01 -9.67
C LEU A 74 9.63 -12.53 -8.22
N GLU A 75 10.47 -13.20 -7.42
CA GLU A 75 10.72 -12.76 -6.04
C GLU A 75 11.39 -11.39 -5.98
N GLY A 76 10.89 -10.55 -5.07
CA GLY A 76 11.47 -9.23 -4.82
C GLY A 76 11.32 -8.25 -5.98
N THR A 77 10.41 -8.53 -6.92
CA THR A 77 10.20 -7.64 -8.06
C THR A 77 8.79 -7.05 -8.09
N CYS A 78 8.65 -5.97 -8.82
CA CYS A 78 7.43 -5.20 -9.04
C CYS A 78 7.43 -4.69 -10.48
N THR A 79 6.28 -4.70 -11.14
CA THR A 79 6.13 -4.26 -12.53
C THR A 79 5.69 -2.80 -12.67
N SER A 80 5.46 -2.10 -11.55
CA SER A 80 5.00 -0.71 -11.56
C SER A 80 5.98 0.22 -12.28
N PRO A 81 5.50 1.05 -13.19
CA PRO A 81 6.35 2.04 -13.87
C PRO A 81 6.86 3.09 -12.88
N GLY A 82 8.07 3.58 -13.11
CA GLY A 82 8.67 4.62 -12.28
C GLY A 82 9.27 4.14 -10.95
N LEU A 83 9.17 2.84 -10.64
CA LEU A 83 9.77 2.28 -9.42
C LEU A 83 11.29 2.50 -9.40
N THR A 84 11.79 3.10 -8.32
CA THR A 84 13.22 3.35 -8.10
C THR A 84 13.63 2.90 -6.70
N ASN A 85 14.49 1.90 -6.59
CA ASN A 85 14.94 1.36 -5.30
C ASN A 85 13.78 1.05 -4.33
N GLY A 86 12.73 0.42 -4.82
CA GLY A 86 11.52 0.09 -4.06
C GLY A 86 10.58 1.26 -3.78
N ARG A 87 10.82 2.45 -4.35
CA ARG A 87 10.05 3.67 -4.08
C ARG A 87 9.17 4.08 -5.23
N LEU A 88 7.96 4.52 -4.88
CA LEU A 88 7.01 5.21 -5.75
C LEU A 88 6.48 6.47 -5.05
N ILE A 89 6.02 7.42 -5.85
CA ILE A 89 5.50 8.71 -5.38
C ILE A 89 4.02 8.80 -5.79
N SER A 90 3.15 9.29 -4.87
CA SER A 90 1.74 9.49 -5.17
C SER A 90 1.52 10.57 -6.23
N GLY A 91 0.61 10.27 -7.17
CA GLY A 91 0.18 11.22 -8.20
C GLY A 91 -0.82 12.25 -7.68
N GLU A 92 -1.32 13.12 -8.57
CA GLU A 92 -2.34 14.14 -8.31
C GLU A 92 -3.64 13.55 -7.74
N ASP A 93 -3.93 12.29 -8.06
CA ASP A 93 -5.07 11.51 -7.56
C ASP A 93 -4.82 10.85 -6.20
N GLY A 94 -3.63 11.03 -5.64
CA GLY A 94 -3.20 10.40 -4.39
C GLY A 94 -2.94 8.90 -4.50
N ILE A 95 -2.85 8.33 -5.71
CA ILE A 95 -2.70 6.89 -5.90
C ILE A 95 -1.23 6.49 -6.03
N VAL A 96 -0.88 5.39 -5.35
CA VAL A 96 0.36 4.63 -5.55
C VAL A 96 -0.01 3.17 -5.72
N GLU A 97 0.49 2.54 -6.79
CA GLU A 97 0.17 1.15 -7.10
C GLU A 97 1.45 0.34 -7.31
N PHE A 98 1.63 -0.68 -6.46
CA PHE A 98 2.68 -1.67 -6.60
C PHE A 98 2.07 -2.93 -7.20
N THR A 99 2.45 -3.26 -8.44
CA THR A 99 1.85 -4.35 -9.23
C THR A 99 2.84 -5.47 -9.51
N GLY A 100 2.30 -6.65 -9.80
CA GLY A 100 3.14 -7.79 -10.20
C GLY A 100 3.91 -8.44 -9.06
N LEU A 101 3.46 -8.27 -7.83
CA LEU A 101 4.13 -8.75 -6.62
C LEU A 101 3.97 -10.27 -6.46
N HIS A 102 4.97 -10.91 -5.84
CA HIS A 102 4.93 -12.34 -5.52
C HIS A 102 3.97 -12.61 -4.34
N PRO A 103 2.85 -13.32 -4.52
CA PRO A 103 1.78 -13.39 -3.52
C PRO A 103 2.17 -14.18 -2.25
N GLU A 104 3.18 -15.03 -2.32
CA GLU A 104 3.63 -15.87 -1.18
C GLU A 104 4.77 -15.21 -0.39
N ARG A 105 4.91 -13.88 -0.45
CA ARG A 105 5.95 -13.14 0.29
C ARG A 105 5.32 -12.15 1.25
N LEU A 106 6.10 -11.74 2.24
CA LEU A 106 5.75 -10.69 3.17
C LEU A 106 6.20 -9.35 2.59
N TYR A 107 5.40 -8.33 2.82
CA TYR A 107 5.68 -6.98 2.37
C TYR A 107 5.58 -6.00 3.51
N ARG A 108 6.43 -4.96 3.47
CA ARG A 108 6.39 -3.83 4.37
C ARG A 108 6.38 -2.54 3.56
N LEU A 109 5.35 -1.72 3.78
CA LEU A 109 5.16 -0.43 3.15
C LEU A 109 5.38 0.68 4.17
N THR A 110 6.29 1.60 3.89
CA THR A 110 6.61 2.72 4.75
C THR A 110 6.55 4.02 3.95
N GLU A 111 5.89 5.04 4.49
CA GLU A 111 6.00 6.40 3.94
C GLU A 111 7.36 6.97 4.30
N THR A 112 8.18 7.33 3.30
CA THR A 112 9.54 7.85 3.50
C THR A 112 9.63 9.36 3.33
N ALA A 113 8.64 9.97 2.65
CA ALA A 113 8.46 11.42 2.60
C ALA A 113 6.97 11.76 2.54
N ALA A 114 6.54 12.70 3.38
CA ALA A 114 5.19 13.24 3.33
C ALA A 114 5.12 14.41 2.34
N PRO A 115 3.93 14.72 1.79
CA PRO A 115 3.73 15.94 1.01
C PRO A 115 4.07 17.20 1.80
N GLU A 116 4.42 18.28 1.08
CA GLU A 116 4.70 19.58 1.71
C GLU A 116 3.52 20.06 2.57
N GLY A 117 3.80 20.49 3.79
CA GLY A 117 2.79 20.93 4.75
C GLY A 117 2.11 19.82 5.54
N TYR A 118 2.55 18.57 5.39
CA TYR A 118 2.00 17.42 6.13
C TYR A 118 3.06 16.75 6.99
N GLN A 119 2.61 16.06 8.04
CA GLN A 119 3.47 15.30 8.93
C GLN A 119 3.71 13.91 8.33
N LEU A 120 4.95 13.45 8.37
CA LEU A 120 5.31 12.08 7.99
C LEU A 120 4.59 11.08 8.91
N LEU A 121 4.12 9.98 8.34
CA LEU A 121 3.55 8.87 9.12
C LEU A 121 4.63 8.29 10.06
N ALA A 122 4.31 8.19 11.34
CA ALA A 122 5.27 7.74 12.36
C ALA A 122 5.53 6.22 12.29
N ASP A 123 4.54 5.47 11.85
CA ASP A 123 4.54 4.01 11.81
C ASP A 123 4.55 3.47 10.38
N THR A 124 4.88 2.19 10.24
CA THR A 124 4.75 1.44 8.99
C THR A 124 3.28 1.44 8.53
N ALA A 125 3.02 1.79 7.27
CA ALA A 125 1.68 1.84 6.72
C ALA A 125 1.06 0.43 6.58
N TYR A 126 1.88 -0.57 6.28
CA TYR A 126 1.49 -1.96 6.17
C TYR A 126 2.67 -2.90 6.43
N GLU A 127 2.43 -4.00 7.13
CA GLU A 127 3.36 -5.12 7.23
C GLU A 127 2.57 -6.43 7.28
N GLY A 128 2.83 -7.34 6.35
CA GLY A 128 2.14 -8.63 6.29
C GLY A 128 2.24 -9.33 4.95
N GLY A 129 1.53 -10.45 4.84
CA GLY A 129 1.36 -11.22 3.60
C GLY A 129 0.20 -10.72 2.76
N LEU A 130 0.20 -11.06 1.49
CA LEU A 130 -0.88 -10.73 0.57
C LEU A 130 -2.04 -11.74 0.70
N PRO A 131 -3.30 -11.34 0.46
CA PRO A 131 -4.45 -12.23 0.60
C PRO A 131 -4.40 -13.37 -0.42
N ALA A 132 -4.82 -14.56 -0.01
CA ALA A 132 -4.88 -15.76 -0.86
C ALA A 132 -6.24 -15.97 -1.53
N ASP A 133 -7.11 -14.99 -1.50
CA ASP A 133 -8.45 -15.02 -2.09
C ASP A 133 -8.44 -14.71 -3.59
N LYS A 134 -9.61 -14.44 -4.15
CA LYS A 134 -9.75 -14.19 -5.60
C LYS A 134 -9.17 -12.84 -6.02
N GLU A 135 -9.21 -11.86 -5.12
CA GLU A 135 -8.69 -10.52 -5.35
C GLU A 135 -7.32 -10.42 -4.67
N LEU A 136 -6.26 -10.66 -5.43
CA LEU A 136 -4.89 -10.59 -4.93
C LEU A 136 -4.40 -9.13 -4.78
N THR A 137 -5.32 -8.22 -4.42
CA THR A 137 -5.04 -6.80 -4.24
C THR A 137 -5.36 -6.35 -2.82
N ILE A 138 -4.38 -5.76 -2.15
CA ILE A 138 -4.59 -5.03 -0.90
C ILE A 138 -4.85 -3.57 -1.23
N GLN A 139 -5.91 -3.00 -0.64
CA GLN A 139 -6.21 -1.58 -0.72
C GLN A 139 -5.94 -0.93 0.65
N LEU A 140 -5.09 0.08 0.65
CA LEU A 140 -4.68 0.81 1.85
C LEU A 140 -5.05 2.28 1.74
N THR A 141 -5.61 2.87 2.79
CA THR A 141 -5.78 4.32 2.90
C THR A 141 -4.77 4.86 3.90
N VAL A 142 -3.87 5.72 3.43
CA VAL A 142 -2.83 6.34 4.26
C VAL A 142 -3.15 7.82 4.43
N VAL A 143 -3.36 8.24 5.67
CA VAL A 143 -3.80 9.59 6.02
C VAL A 143 -2.65 10.39 6.62
N ASN A 144 -2.34 11.58 6.05
CA ASN A 144 -1.44 12.53 6.70
C ASN A 144 -2.20 13.69 7.33
N VAL A 145 -1.64 14.15 8.44
CA VAL A 145 -2.14 15.31 9.20
C VAL A 145 -1.34 16.54 8.79
N PRO A 146 -1.99 17.70 8.53
CA PRO A 146 -1.28 18.93 8.25
C PRO A 146 -0.33 19.32 9.39
N THR A 147 0.84 19.87 9.03
CA THR A 147 1.75 20.48 10.00
C THR A 147 1.18 21.83 10.45
N PHE A 148 1.12 22.04 11.77
CA PHE A 148 0.79 23.36 12.31
C PHE A 148 2.09 24.13 12.53
N GLU A 149 2.35 25.12 11.71
CA GLU A 149 3.33 26.15 12.06
C GLU A 149 2.70 27.07 13.12
N LEU A 150 3.22 27.03 14.32
CA LEU A 150 2.88 28.02 15.35
C LEU A 150 3.32 29.41 14.82
N PRO A 151 2.47 30.42 14.86
CA PRO A 151 2.88 31.77 14.50
C PRO A 151 4.14 32.13 15.31
N LYS A 152 5.21 32.56 14.63
CA LYS A 152 6.41 33.06 15.30
C LYS A 152 6.01 34.25 16.17
N THR A 153 5.85 34.01 17.49
CA THR A 153 5.54 35.01 18.48
C THR A 153 6.78 35.88 18.74
N GLY A 154 7.13 36.71 17.78
CA GLY A 154 8.30 37.58 17.82
C GLY A 154 8.10 38.90 17.11
N SER A 155 6.92 39.20 16.56
CA SER A 155 6.59 40.49 15.95
C SER A 155 5.23 40.98 16.46
N LYS A 156 5.25 42.11 17.16
CA LYS A 156 4.15 42.92 17.68
C LYS A 156 2.83 42.80 16.89
N SER A 157 1.96 41.87 17.24
CA SER A 157 0.52 42.01 17.04
C SER A 157 -0.23 41.12 18.03
N LEU A 158 -0.57 41.73 19.15
CA LEU A 158 -1.25 41.17 20.32
C LEU A 158 -2.76 41.14 20.10
N MET A 159 -3.33 40.55 19.01
CA MET A 159 -4.78 40.60 18.85
C MET A 159 -5.48 39.40 18.21
N LEU A 160 -4.87 38.26 18.02
CA LEU A 160 -5.56 37.11 17.40
C LEU A 160 -5.49 35.79 18.20
N MET A 161 -5.03 35.79 19.46
CA MET A 161 -4.91 34.62 20.30
C MET A 161 -6.20 33.92 20.76
N PRO A 162 -7.39 34.54 20.87
CA PRO A 162 -8.55 33.82 21.41
C PRO A 162 -9.26 32.92 20.39
N VAL A 163 -9.10 33.15 19.06
CA VAL A 163 -9.86 32.42 18.05
C VAL A 163 -9.28 31.04 17.76
N ALA A 164 -7.97 30.90 17.70
CA ALA A 164 -7.32 29.62 17.41
C ALA A 164 -7.50 28.60 18.55
N LEU A 165 -7.46 29.05 19.81
CA LEU A 165 -7.67 28.18 20.97
C LEU A 165 -9.13 27.70 21.08
N ALA A 166 -10.10 28.53 20.67
CA ALA A 166 -11.51 28.19 20.66
C ALA A 166 -11.84 27.14 19.57
N LEU A 167 -11.18 27.19 18.41
CA LEU A 167 -11.36 26.21 17.34
C LEU A 167 -10.74 24.84 17.70
N ALA A 168 -9.58 24.82 18.35
CA ALA A 168 -8.97 23.57 18.81
C ALA A 168 -9.82 22.88 19.90
N ALA A 169 -10.40 23.64 20.83
CA ALA A 169 -11.30 23.11 21.87
C ALA A 169 -12.62 22.59 21.26
N ALA A 170 -13.16 23.23 20.22
CA ALA A 170 -14.38 22.78 19.57
C ALA A 170 -14.17 21.48 18.79
N MET A 171 -13.01 21.28 18.14
CA MET A 171 -12.69 20.04 17.44
C MET A 171 -12.46 18.86 18.41
N CYS A 172 -11.76 19.07 19.53
CA CYS A 172 -11.63 18.04 20.57
C CYS A 172 -12.97 17.65 21.18
N GLY A 173 -13.87 18.63 21.41
CA GLY A 173 -15.22 18.39 21.92
C GLY A 173 -16.09 17.58 20.95
N ALA A 174 -15.99 17.83 19.65
CA ALA A 174 -16.73 17.12 18.63
C ALA A 174 -16.27 15.64 18.51
N ILE A 175 -14.97 15.38 18.59
CA ILE A 175 -14.43 14.01 18.54
C ILE A 175 -14.87 13.21 19.76
N LEU A 176 -14.86 13.79 20.96
CA LEU A 176 -15.33 13.13 22.18
C LEU A 176 -16.85 12.91 22.17
N TYR A 177 -17.64 13.80 21.57
CA TYR A 177 -19.08 13.65 21.44
C TYR A 177 -19.45 12.51 20.47
N VAL A 178 -18.78 12.40 19.35
CA VAL A 178 -19.00 11.32 18.36
C VAL A 178 -18.57 9.97 18.91
N SER A 179 -17.46 9.89 19.67
CA SER A 179 -17.01 8.67 20.33
C SER A 179 -18.04 8.14 21.35
N LYS A 180 -18.60 9.04 22.19
CA LYS A 180 -19.61 8.67 23.20
C LYS A 180 -20.95 8.18 22.61
N ARG A 181 -21.30 8.59 21.40
CA ARG A 181 -22.55 8.18 20.73
C ARG A 181 -22.49 6.79 20.10
N LYS A 182 -21.29 6.18 19.97
CA LYS A 182 -21.09 4.83 19.46
C LYS A 182 -21.11 3.76 20.56
N GLU A 183 -21.16 4.14 21.83
CA GLU A 183 -21.21 3.23 22.99
C GLU A 183 -22.62 3.13 23.64
N GLN A 184 -23.61 3.73 23.06
CA GLN A 184 -25.04 3.58 23.40
C GLN A 184 -25.79 2.96 22.20
#